data_d1f65b9ba69ec546db2e675659f171e6
#
_entry.id   d1f65b9ba69ec546db2e675659f171e6
#
_cell.length_a   1.000
_cell.length_b   1.000
_cell.length_c   1.000
_cell.angle_alpha   90.00
_cell.angle_beta   90.00
_cell.angle_gamma   90.00
#
_symmetry.space_group_name_H-M   'P 1'
#
loop_
_entity.id
_entity.type
_entity.pdbx_description
1 polymer ?
#
loop_
_entity_poly.entity_id
_entity_poly.type
_entity_poly.pdbx_seq_one_letter_code
_entity_poly.pdbx_strand_id
1 'polypeptide(L)'
;MFKEVTSISIDEFKFLRDGGDYKDAASGEMKHYDGHLFDAVVFNDSVKEFLNKRNELSDYFRESVKGDIFDFIQPQKTNQIFTPKKVVKQMVDLFEEENPGCFDDESYSFADLYMKSGLYITEIIKRLYQSEKMRERIPDDRARLNHIINHKVFGAVPTEIIYMIAMHYILGFDKSIEGKTALELQQMYPNFKLKDTAELAKEEKLSAWVENSFGEML
;
A
#
# COMPACT_ATOMS: atom_id res chain seq x y z
N MET A 1 10.04 5.91 8.44
CA MET A 1 9.17 4.71 8.32
C MET A 1 9.27 3.78 9.52
N PHE A 2 10.38 3.06 9.75
CA PHE A 2 10.47 2.12 10.89
C PHE A 2 10.22 2.80 12.25
N LYS A 3 10.82 3.98 12.50
CA LYS A 3 10.66 4.76 13.72
C LYS A 3 9.21 5.25 13.93
N GLU A 4 8.50 5.58 12.87
CA GLU A 4 7.09 6.04 12.94
C GLU A 4 6.13 4.90 13.31
N VAL A 5 6.45 3.66 12.87
CA VAL A 5 5.66 2.46 13.19
C VAL A 5 5.95 1.92 14.57
N THR A 6 7.24 1.85 14.94
CA THR A 6 7.70 1.18 16.17
C THR A 6 8.01 2.13 17.30
N SER A 7 8.11 3.44 17.03
CA SER A 7 8.58 4.48 17.94
C SER A 7 10.08 4.36 18.32
N ILE A 8 10.80 3.42 17.74
CA ILE A 8 12.24 3.23 17.93
C ILE A 8 12.99 3.41 16.59
N SER A 9 14.24 3.84 16.64
CA SER A 9 15.09 3.91 15.45
C SER A 9 15.53 2.53 14.98
N ILE A 10 16.00 2.42 13.73
CA ILE A 10 16.58 1.17 13.22
C ILE A 10 17.79 0.74 14.05
N ASP A 11 18.60 1.69 14.51
CA ASP A 11 19.79 1.39 15.31
C ASP A 11 19.43 0.92 16.72
N GLU A 12 18.43 1.54 17.35
CA GLU A 12 17.85 1.04 18.61
C GLU A 12 17.27 -0.36 18.43
N PHE A 13 16.56 -0.62 17.33
CA PHE A 13 16.03 -1.95 17.04
C PHE A 13 17.14 -2.99 16.89
N LYS A 14 18.20 -2.65 16.12
CA LYS A 14 19.38 -3.53 15.97
C LYS A 14 20.05 -3.79 17.30
N PHE A 15 20.23 -2.75 18.12
CA PHE A 15 20.78 -2.88 19.45
C PHE A 15 19.94 -3.79 20.35
N LEU A 16 18.62 -3.63 20.36
CA LEU A 16 17.70 -4.49 21.10
C LEU A 16 17.72 -5.94 20.61
N ARG A 17 17.95 -6.16 19.33
CA ARG A 17 18.03 -7.50 18.72
C ARG A 17 19.38 -8.17 18.93
N ASP A 18 20.47 -7.45 18.60
CA ASP A 18 21.80 -8.02 18.49
C ASP A 18 22.65 -7.80 19.75
N GLY A 19 22.22 -6.88 20.61
CA GLY A 19 23.00 -6.45 21.78
C GLY A 19 24.11 -5.47 21.44
N GLY A 20 24.95 -5.24 22.41
CA GLY A 20 26.10 -4.35 22.29
C GLY A 20 26.43 -3.60 23.58
N ASP A 21 27.51 -2.85 23.54
CA ASP A 21 27.94 -2.02 24.66
C ASP A 21 27.20 -0.68 24.66
N TYR A 22 26.77 -0.24 25.82
CA TYR A 22 26.11 1.06 26.00
C TYR A 22 26.59 1.75 27.27
N LYS A 23 26.49 3.08 27.29
CA LYS A 23 26.77 3.87 28.46
C LYS A 23 25.48 4.03 29.28
N ASP A 24 25.48 3.48 30.47
CA ASP A 24 24.36 3.60 31.40
C ASP A 24 24.18 5.07 31.82
N ALA A 25 22.98 5.61 31.61
CA ALA A 25 22.69 7.02 31.86
C ALA A 25 22.70 7.40 33.36
N ALA A 26 22.46 6.44 34.24
CA ALA A 26 22.40 6.69 35.69
C ALA A 26 23.79 6.60 36.36
N SER A 27 24.59 5.60 35.96
CA SER A 27 25.92 5.35 36.57
C SER A 27 27.06 5.96 35.76
N GLY A 28 26.86 6.23 34.46
CA GLY A 28 27.89 6.66 33.54
C GLY A 28 28.86 5.54 33.12
N GLU A 29 28.70 4.34 33.58
CA GLU A 29 29.54 3.18 33.30
C GLU A 29 29.17 2.53 31.96
N MET A 30 30.17 1.88 31.33
CA MET A 30 29.91 1.03 30.17
C MET A 30 29.34 -0.31 30.63
N LYS A 31 28.21 -0.69 30.07
CA LYS A 31 27.52 -1.97 30.31
C LYS A 31 27.32 -2.70 28.99
N HIS A 32 27.24 -4.01 29.04
CA HIS A 32 26.90 -4.86 27.93
C HIS A 32 25.46 -5.32 28.02
N TYR A 33 24.74 -5.31 26.87
CA TYR A 33 23.40 -5.87 26.71
C TYR A 33 23.46 -7.03 25.71
N ASP A 34 22.96 -8.19 26.09
CA ASP A 34 23.08 -9.42 25.30
C ASP A 34 22.09 -9.52 24.12
N GLY A 35 21.19 -8.57 23.98
CA GLY A 35 20.32 -8.48 22.81
C GLY A 35 19.23 -9.55 22.72
N HIS A 36 18.47 -9.81 23.76
CA HIS A 36 17.46 -10.88 23.79
C HIS A 36 16.04 -10.44 23.46
N LEU A 37 15.85 -9.41 22.62
CA LEU A 37 14.49 -8.98 22.27
C LEU A 37 13.74 -10.05 21.47
N PHE A 38 14.45 -10.83 20.65
CA PHE A 38 13.91 -11.95 19.90
C PHE A 38 14.87 -13.14 19.93
N ASP A 39 14.33 -14.36 19.98
CA ASP A 39 15.09 -15.52 19.59
C ASP A 39 15.48 -15.36 18.11
N ALA A 40 16.79 -15.35 17.82
CA ALA A 40 17.33 -15.08 16.50
C ALA A 40 16.86 -16.11 15.45
N VAL A 41 16.65 -17.36 15.85
CA VAL A 41 16.16 -18.43 14.96
C VAL A 41 14.70 -18.18 14.60
N VAL A 42 13.86 -17.96 15.63
CA VAL A 42 12.42 -17.70 15.46
C VAL A 42 12.20 -16.43 14.64
N PHE A 43 12.95 -15.35 14.91
CA PHE A 43 12.86 -14.11 14.16
C PHE A 43 13.23 -14.32 12.68
N ASN A 44 14.37 -14.98 12.41
CA ASN A 44 14.83 -15.21 11.04
C ASN A 44 13.87 -16.12 10.26
N ASP A 45 13.30 -17.14 10.91
CA ASP A 45 12.33 -18.04 10.28
C ASP A 45 11.00 -17.32 10.00
N SER A 46 10.54 -16.47 10.90
CA SER A 46 9.36 -15.60 10.67
C SER A 46 9.58 -14.62 9.50
N VAL A 47 10.76 -14.03 9.40
CA VAL A 47 11.12 -13.16 8.26
C VAL A 47 11.16 -13.96 6.96
N LYS A 48 11.76 -15.17 6.95
CA LYS A 48 11.78 -16.04 5.77
C LYS A 48 10.37 -16.45 5.36
N GLU A 49 9.52 -16.82 6.32
CA GLU A 49 8.13 -17.18 6.05
C GLU A 49 7.36 -16.01 5.44
N PHE A 50 7.50 -14.81 6.00
CA PHE A 50 6.90 -13.60 5.44
C PHE A 50 7.41 -13.35 4.01
N LEU A 51 8.73 -13.42 3.77
CA LEU A 51 9.30 -13.21 2.44
C LEU A 51 8.82 -14.25 1.42
N ASN A 52 8.62 -15.50 1.84
CA ASN A 52 8.08 -16.55 0.98
C ASN A 52 6.60 -16.28 0.64
N LYS A 53 5.81 -15.90 1.63
CA LYS A 53 4.38 -15.59 1.44
C LYS A 53 4.17 -14.25 0.73
N ARG A 54 5.09 -13.30 0.87
CA ARG A 54 4.95 -11.97 0.28
C ARG A 54 4.64 -12.01 -1.22
N ASN A 55 5.38 -12.81 -1.98
CA ASN A 55 5.19 -12.92 -3.43
C ASN A 55 3.86 -13.57 -3.79
N GLU A 56 3.40 -14.51 -2.99
CA GLU A 56 2.10 -15.16 -3.17
C GLU A 56 0.96 -14.21 -2.81
N LEU A 57 1.05 -13.54 -1.65
CA LEU A 57 0.02 -12.61 -1.15
C LEU A 57 -0.05 -11.31 -1.95
N SER A 58 1.04 -10.91 -2.62
CA SER A 58 1.09 -9.72 -3.48
C SER A 58 0.43 -9.93 -4.84
N ASP A 59 0.21 -11.18 -5.25
CA ASP A 59 -0.49 -11.50 -6.49
C ASP A 59 -2.01 -11.39 -6.29
N TYR A 60 -2.52 -10.17 -6.34
CA TYR A 60 -3.95 -9.89 -6.16
C TYR A 60 -4.83 -10.39 -7.31
N PHE A 61 -4.25 -10.86 -8.42
CA PHE A 61 -4.98 -11.56 -9.49
C PHE A 61 -5.32 -13.00 -9.11
N ARG A 62 -4.63 -13.61 -8.15
CA ARG A 62 -4.91 -14.97 -7.68
C ARG A 62 -6.05 -15.01 -6.67
N GLU A 63 -7.20 -15.50 -7.09
CA GLU A 63 -8.35 -15.68 -6.19
C GLU A 63 -8.19 -16.82 -5.17
N SER A 64 -7.34 -17.79 -5.48
CA SER A 64 -7.12 -18.97 -4.62
C SER A 64 -6.29 -18.71 -3.38
N VAL A 65 -5.60 -17.57 -3.29
CA VAL A 65 -4.74 -17.23 -2.15
C VAL A 65 -5.61 -16.87 -0.96
N LYS A 66 -5.54 -17.73 0.08
CA LYS A 66 -6.20 -17.48 1.36
C LYS A 66 -5.29 -16.64 2.24
N GLY A 67 -5.79 -15.54 2.73
CA GLY A 67 -5.09 -14.59 3.60
C GLY A 67 -4.88 -13.24 2.93
N ASP A 68 -4.58 -12.26 3.74
CA ASP A 68 -4.33 -10.89 3.32
C ASP A 68 -2.93 -10.50 3.80
N ILE A 69 -2.15 -9.85 2.93
CA ILE A 69 -0.82 -9.36 3.31
C ILE A 69 -0.92 -8.38 4.50
N PHE A 70 -2.05 -7.71 4.63
CA PHE A 70 -2.30 -6.75 5.70
C PHE A 70 -2.55 -7.40 7.06
N ASP A 71 -2.80 -8.72 7.12
CA ASP A 71 -2.86 -9.49 8.37
C ASP A 71 -1.50 -9.51 9.08
N PHE A 72 -0.40 -9.30 8.34
CA PHE A 72 0.97 -9.23 8.88
C PHE A 72 1.40 -7.82 9.28
N ILE A 73 0.57 -6.80 9.03
CA ILE A 73 0.87 -5.42 9.39
C ILE A 73 0.18 -5.10 10.72
N GLN A 74 0.97 -4.88 11.76
CA GLN A 74 0.46 -4.51 13.07
C GLN A 74 -0.37 -3.22 13.01
N PRO A 75 -1.54 -3.18 13.69
CA PRO A 75 -2.35 -1.96 13.74
C PRO A 75 -1.53 -0.80 14.31
N GLN A 76 -1.54 0.31 13.61
CA GLN A 76 -0.87 1.53 14.08
C GLN A 76 -1.67 2.20 15.20
N LYS A 77 -1.00 3.02 16.02
CA LYS A 77 -1.63 3.81 17.12
C LYS A 77 -2.79 4.72 16.65
N THR A 78 -2.91 4.96 15.36
CA THR A 78 -3.92 5.84 14.73
C THR A 78 -5.19 5.10 14.28
N ASN A 79 -5.50 3.91 14.82
CA ASN A 79 -6.71 3.13 14.49
C ASN A 79 -6.92 2.90 12.98
N GLN A 80 -5.86 2.68 12.23
CA GLN A 80 -5.99 2.36 10.82
C GLN A 80 -6.38 0.90 10.65
N ILE A 81 -7.67 0.65 10.64
CA ILE A 81 -8.24 -0.66 10.34
C ILE A 81 -8.25 -0.80 8.81
N PHE A 82 -7.60 -1.84 8.33
CA PHE A 82 -7.68 -2.22 6.92
C PHE A 82 -8.98 -2.99 6.68
N THR A 83 -9.70 -2.62 5.62
CA THR A 83 -10.92 -3.34 5.23
C THR A 83 -10.52 -4.70 4.66
N PRO A 84 -11.09 -5.83 5.17
CA PRO A 84 -10.73 -7.15 4.68
C PRO A 84 -11.02 -7.30 3.17
N LYS A 85 -10.15 -8.02 2.45
CA LYS A 85 -10.26 -8.26 1.00
C LYS A 85 -11.65 -8.73 0.55
N LYS A 86 -12.29 -9.62 1.34
CA LYS A 86 -13.65 -10.11 1.05
C LYS A 86 -14.68 -8.97 1.06
N VAL A 87 -14.57 -8.04 1.99
CA VAL A 87 -15.49 -6.90 2.10
C VAL A 87 -15.25 -5.92 0.95
N VAL A 88 -13.99 -5.65 0.62
CA VAL A 88 -13.64 -4.83 -0.55
C VAL A 88 -14.25 -5.40 -1.83
N LYS A 89 -14.12 -6.72 -2.05
CA LYS A 89 -14.72 -7.37 -3.21
C LYS A 89 -16.23 -7.14 -3.26
N GLN A 90 -16.95 -7.38 -2.15
CA GLN A 90 -18.39 -7.15 -2.07
C GLN A 90 -18.78 -5.69 -2.37
N MET A 91 -18.00 -4.72 -1.90
CA MET A 91 -18.27 -3.31 -2.16
C MET A 91 -18.06 -2.95 -3.63
N VAL A 92 -17.03 -3.53 -4.28
CA VAL A 92 -16.81 -3.34 -5.71
C VAL A 92 -17.86 -4.06 -6.55
N ASP A 93 -18.33 -5.24 -6.11
CA ASP A 93 -19.46 -5.95 -6.74
C ASP A 93 -20.74 -5.08 -6.73
N LEU A 94 -21.08 -4.49 -5.58
CA LEU A 94 -22.22 -3.57 -5.45
C LEU A 94 -22.06 -2.31 -6.33
N PHE A 95 -20.85 -1.75 -6.38
CA PHE A 95 -20.56 -0.61 -7.24
C PHE A 95 -20.80 -0.94 -8.72
N GLU A 96 -20.37 -2.13 -9.18
CA GLU A 96 -20.57 -2.61 -10.55
C GLU A 96 -22.05 -2.88 -10.84
N GLU A 97 -22.80 -3.41 -9.87
CA GLU A 97 -24.26 -3.61 -9.99
C GLU A 97 -25.00 -2.28 -10.15
N GLU A 98 -24.60 -1.23 -9.44
CA GLU A 98 -25.17 0.11 -9.55
C GLU A 98 -24.71 0.87 -10.81
N ASN A 99 -23.57 0.48 -11.38
CA ASN A 99 -22.98 1.11 -12.58
C ASN A 99 -22.62 0.03 -13.64
N PRO A 100 -23.64 -0.59 -14.27
CA PRO A 100 -23.39 -1.69 -15.19
C PRO A 100 -22.47 -1.30 -16.36
N GLY A 101 -21.41 -2.09 -16.58
CA GLY A 101 -20.46 -1.86 -17.66
C GLY A 101 -19.39 -0.81 -17.39
N CYS A 102 -19.30 -0.26 -16.16
CA CYS A 102 -18.33 0.78 -15.82
C CYS A 102 -16.87 0.33 -16.02
N PHE A 103 -16.56 -0.95 -15.91
CA PHE A 103 -15.21 -1.49 -16.16
C PHE A 103 -14.92 -1.74 -17.64
N ASP A 104 -15.94 -1.73 -18.48
CA ASP A 104 -15.84 -1.86 -19.94
C ASP A 104 -15.87 -0.51 -20.67
N ASP A 105 -16.34 0.54 -20.01
CA ASP A 105 -16.45 1.86 -20.58
C ASP A 105 -15.15 2.66 -20.39
N GLU A 106 -14.62 3.15 -21.51
CA GLU A 106 -13.37 3.88 -21.56
C GLU A 106 -13.43 5.26 -20.89
N SER A 107 -14.62 5.85 -20.79
CA SER A 107 -14.81 7.16 -20.17
C SER A 107 -14.70 7.13 -18.64
N TYR A 108 -14.84 5.95 -18.01
CA TYR A 108 -14.72 5.84 -16.57
C TYR A 108 -13.27 5.84 -16.10
N SER A 109 -13.04 6.61 -15.04
CA SER A 109 -11.84 6.58 -14.21
C SER A 109 -12.26 6.36 -12.76
N PHE A 110 -11.40 5.78 -11.95
CA PHE A 110 -11.74 5.37 -10.59
C PHE A 110 -10.79 5.99 -9.58
N ALA A 111 -11.32 6.54 -8.50
CA ALA A 111 -10.50 7.18 -7.47
C ALA A 111 -10.86 6.68 -6.07
N ASP A 112 -9.83 6.33 -5.27
CA ASP A 112 -9.94 6.17 -3.82
C ASP A 112 -9.29 7.38 -3.15
N LEU A 113 -10.12 8.35 -2.77
CA LEU A 113 -9.64 9.63 -2.23
C LEU A 113 -9.23 9.57 -0.76
N TYR A 114 -9.40 8.44 -0.10
CA TYR A 114 -8.89 8.19 1.26
C TYR A 114 -8.33 6.78 1.37
N MET A 115 -7.44 6.48 0.45
CA MET A 115 -6.84 5.17 0.28
C MET A 115 -5.98 4.81 1.49
N LYS A 116 -6.17 3.61 2.02
CA LYS A 116 -5.37 3.07 3.12
C LYS A 116 -4.43 1.98 2.61
N SER A 117 -4.97 0.80 2.35
CA SER A 117 -4.17 -0.36 1.94
C SER A 117 -3.94 -0.47 0.43
N GLY A 118 -4.71 0.25 -0.37
CA GLY A 118 -4.77 0.07 -1.81
C GLY A 118 -5.64 -1.09 -2.28
N LEU A 119 -6.33 -1.80 -1.37
CA LEU A 119 -7.16 -2.97 -1.71
C LEU A 119 -8.31 -2.63 -2.67
N TYR A 120 -8.96 -1.46 -2.53
CA TYR A 120 -9.98 -1.03 -3.48
C TYR A 120 -9.40 -0.83 -4.87
N ILE A 121 -8.28 -0.13 -4.95
CA ILE A 121 -7.60 0.14 -6.22
C ILE A 121 -7.16 -1.16 -6.88
N THR A 122 -6.60 -2.12 -6.12
CA THR A 122 -6.17 -3.40 -6.71
C THR A 122 -7.36 -4.25 -7.18
N GLU A 123 -8.51 -4.24 -6.50
CA GLU A 123 -9.71 -4.92 -6.98
C GLU A 123 -10.26 -4.24 -8.26
N ILE A 124 -10.26 -2.92 -8.33
CA ILE A 124 -10.62 -2.17 -9.53
C ILE A 124 -9.66 -2.47 -10.69
N ILE A 125 -8.34 -2.44 -10.44
CA ILE A 125 -7.33 -2.82 -11.45
C ILE A 125 -7.61 -4.21 -11.99
N LYS A 126 -7.94 -5.18 -11.13
CA LYS A 126 -8.26 -6.54 -11.51
C LYS A 126 -9.48 -6.61 -12.44
N ARG A 127 -10.58 -5.88 -12.12
CA ARG A 127 -11.78 -5.82 -12.97
C ARG A 127 -11.48 -5.22 -14.33
N LEU A 128 -10.81 -4.07 -14.37
CA LEU A 128 -10.37 -3.42 -15.61
C LEU A 128 -9.45 -4.33 -16.44
N TYR A 129 -8.52 -5.02 -15.79
CA TYR A 129 -7.60 -5.93 -16.48
C TYR A 129 -8.33 -7.15 -17.09
N GLN A 130 -9.39 -7.62 -16.45
CA GLN A 130 -10.23 -8.74 -16.89
C GLN A 130 -11.30 -8.34 -17.93
N SER A 131 -11.57 -7.04 -18.10
CA SER A 131 -12.52 -6.52 -19.08
C SER A 131 -12.18 -6.99 -20.49
N GLU A 132 -13.18 -7.52 -21.21
CA GLU A 132 -13.02 -7.97 -22.59
C GLU A 132 -12.67 -6.79 -23.51
N LYS A 133 -13.39 -5.67 -23.38
CA LYS A 133 -13.12 -4.48 -24.17
C LYS A 133 -11.73 -3.89 -23.93
N MET A 134 -11.25 -3.92 -22.69
CA MET A 134 -9.90 -3.48 -22.37
C MET A 134 -8.85 -4.41 -23.00
N ARG A 135 -9.09 -5.74 -23.00
CA ARG A 135 -8.22 -6.72 -23.67
C ARG A 135 -8.21 -6.57 -25.20
N GLU A 136 -9.35 -6.33 -25.79
CA GLU A 136 -9.44 -6.07 -27.25
C GLU A 136 -8.64 -4.81 -27.62
N ARG A 137 -8.74 -3.74 -26.85
CA ARG A 137 -8.07 -2.48 -27.08
C ARG A 137 -6.56 -2.55 -26.82
N ILE A 138 -6.15 -3.19 -25.74
CA ILE A 138 -4.75 -3.35 -25.34
C ILE A 138 -4.48 -4.83 -25.11
N PRO A 139 -4.18 -5.61 -26.17
CA PRO A 139 -3.98 -7.06 -26.08
C PRO A 139 -2.75 -7.48 -25.27
N ASP A 140 -1.69 -6.66 -25.29
CA ASP A 140 -0.49 -6.94 -24.49
C ASP A 140 -0.75 -6.74 -23.01
N ASP A 141 -0.54 -7.80 -22.22
CA ASP A 141 -0.85 -7.86 -20.80
C ASP A 141 -0.10 -6.81 -19.98
N ARG A 142 1.18 -6.58 -20.29
CA ARG A 142 2.00 -5.61 -19.59
C ARG A 142 1.62 -4.17 -19.91
N ALA A 143 1.40 -3.90 -21.20
CA ALA A 143 0.95 -2.59 -21.66
C ALA A 143 -0.43 -2.27 -21.06
N ARG A 144 -1.34 -3.24 -21.02
CA ARG A 144 -2.67 -3.10 -20.42
C ARG A 144 -2.60 -2.77 -18.94
N LEU A 145 -1.81 -3.51 -18.18
CA LEU A 145 -1.64 -3.25 -16.75
C LEU A 145 -1.02 -1.86 -16.50
N ASN A 146 0.01 -1.50 -17.25
CA ASN A 146 0.61 -0.17 -17.18
C ASN A 146 -0.38 0.94 -17.53
N HIS A 147 -1.20 0.76 -18.56
CA HIS A 147 -2.23 1.71 -18.93
C HIS A 147 -3.25 1.90 -17.79
N ILE A 148 -3.74 0.81 -17.21
CA ILE A 148 -4.71 0.85 -16.12
C ILE A 148 -4.11 1.60 -14.91
N ILE A 149 -2.90 1.22 -14.47
CA ILE A 149 -2.27 1.82 -13.30
C ILE A 149 -1.99 3.31 -13.49
N ASN A 150 -1.61 3.75 -14.69
CA ASN A 150 -1.20 5.14 -14.91
C ASN A 150 -2.35 6.07 -15.34
N HIS A 151 -3.46 5.52 -15.87
CA HIS A 151 -4.49 6.35 -16.51
C HIS A 151 -5.92 6.07 -16.06
N LYS A 152 -6.19 4.95 -15.36
CA LYS A 152 -7.56 4.56 -15.02
C LYS A 152 -7.86 4.59 -13.53
N VAL A 153 -6.84 4.57 -12.69
CA VAL A 153 -6.99 4.55 -11.24
C VAL A 153 -6.22 5.69 -10.59
N PHE A 154 -6.82 6.30 -9.57
CA PHE A 154 -6.32 7.45 -8.85
C PHE A 154 -6.44 7.22 -7.35
N GLY A 155 -5.53 7.79 -6.55
CA GLY A 155 -5.60 7.61 -5.12
C GLY A 155 -5.00 8.77 -4.33
N ALA A 156 -5.55 9.00 -3.13
CA ALA A 156 -4.97 9.90 -2.15
C ALA A 156 -4.76 9.18 -0.83
N VAL A 157 -3.58 9.31 -0.25
CA VAL A 157 -3.15 8.56 0.94
C VAL A 157 -2.73 9.53 2.04
N PRO A 158 -3.24 9.37 3.27
CA PRO A 158 -3.08 10.39 4.32
C PRO A 158 -1.68 10.49 4.90
N THR A 159 -0.90 9.42 4.90
CA THR A 159 0.43 9.39 5.53
C THR A 159 1.45 8.68 4.65
N GLU A 160 2.72 9.09 4.78
CA GLU A 160 3.81 8.53 3.99
C GLU A 160 3.95 7.01 4.14
N ILE A 161 3.79 6.51 5.37
CA ILE A 161 3.91 5.07 5.62
C ILE A 161 2.81 4.28 4.92
N ILE A 162 1.57 4.76 4.96
CA ILE A 162 0.44 4.12 4.27
C ILE A 162 0.62 4.26 2.76
N TYR A 163 1.13 5.40 2.28
CA TYR A 163 1.45 5.60 0.88
C TYR A 163 2.46 4.55 0.38
N MET A 164 3.55 4.33 1.13
CA MET A 164 4.55 3.33 0.78
C MET A 164 3.97 1.92 0.78
N ILE A 165 3.17 1.56 1.78
CA ILE A 165 2.50 0.25 1.84
C ILE A 165 1.58 0.07 0.63
N ALA A 166 0.71 1.04 0.37
CA ALA A 166 -0.26 0.97 -0.71
C ALA A 166 0.42 0.87 -2.09
N MET A 167 1.41 1.72 -2.35
CA MET A 167 2.13 1.71 -3.62
C MET A 167 2.88 0.41 -3.85
N HIS A 168 3.58 -0.12 -2.84
CA HIS A 168 4.23 -1.42 -2.95
C HIS A 168 3.23 -2.55 -3.23
N TYR A 169 2.05 -2.50 -2.64
CA TYR A 169 1.01 -3.50 -2.90
C TYR A 169 0.40 -3.35 -4.30
N ILE A 170 0.02 -2.14 -4.71
CA ILE A 170 -0.54 -1.85 -6.04
C ILE A 170 0.43 -2.26 -7.16
N LEU A 171 1.73 -2.04 -6.95
CA LEU A 171 2.78 -2.35 -7.92
C LEU A 171 3.34 -3.78 -7.77
N GLY A 172 2.72 -4.64 -6.93
CA GLY A 172 3.08 -6.04 -6.77
C GLY A 172 4.48 -6.26 -6.21
N PHE A 173 4.99 -5.33 -5.39
CA PHE A 173 6.36 -5.35 -4.86
C PHE A 173 7.44 -5.39 -5.95
N ASP A 174 7.21 -4.66 -7.04
CA ASP A 174 8.16 -4.56 -8.15
C ASP A 174 9.52 -4.05 -7.65
N LYS A 175 10.59 -4.70 -8.09
CA LYS A 175 11.97 -4.34 -7.71
C LYS A 175 12.38 -2.95 -8.19
N SER A 176 11.75 -2.42 -9.24
CA SER A 176 12.04 -1.08 -9.77
C SER A 176 11.70 0.05 -8.79
N ILE A 177 10.83 -0.22 -7.83
CA ILE A 177 10.43 0.73 -6.78
C ILE A 177 11.11 0.49 -5.43
N GLU A 178 11.91 -0.58 -5.32
CA GLU A 178 12.62 -0.90 -4.09
C GLU A 178 13.59 0.22 -3.70
N GLY A 179 13.52 0.67 -2.44
CA GLY A 179 14.37 1.75 -1.92
C GLY A 179 13.98 3.17 -2.36
N LYS A 180 12.94 3.34 -3.17
CA LYS A 180 12.44 4.67 -3.54
C LYS A 180 11.70 5.34 -2.40
N THR A 181 11.82 6.66 -2.34
CA THR A 181 11.05 7.51 -1.41
C THR A 181 9.63 7.75 -1.92
N ALA A 182 8.73 8.18 -1.02
CA ALA A 182 7.37 8.56 -1.41
C ALA A 182 7.36 9.69 -2.46
N LEU A 183 8.31 10.63 -2.39
CA LEU A 183 8.43 11.70 -3.37
C LEU A 183 8.77 11.16 -4.77
N GLU A 184 9.75 10.26 -4.87
CA GLU A 184 10.12 9.62 -6.13
C GLU A 184 8.97 8.80 -6.72
N LEU A 185 8.22 8.08 -5.87
CA LEU A 185 7.05 7.33 -6.32
C LEU A 185 5.93 8.24 -6.82
N GLN A 186 5.69 9.39 -6.17
CA GLN A 186 4.72 10.39 -6.66
C GLN A 186 5.13 11.01 -8.01
N GLN A 187 6.43 11.15 -8.26
CA GLN A 187 6.92 11.60 -9.57
C GLN A 187 6.73 10.53 -10.67
N MET A 188 6.90 9.25 -10.32
CA MET A 188 6.70 8.13 -11.25
C MET A 188 5.23 7.83 -11.51
N TYR A 189 4.38 7.99 -10.49
CA TYR A 189 2.95 7.71 -10.50
C TYR A 189 2.16 8.92 -9.99
N PRO A 190 2.03 9.98 -10.80
CA PRO A 190 1.43 11.24 -10.40
C PRO A 190 -0.07 11.15 -10.07
N ASN A 191 -0.73 10.08 -10.47
CA ASN A 191 -2.11 9.75 -10.13
C ASN A 191 -2.30 9.23 -8.69
N PHE A 192 -1.21 8.98 -7.95
CA PHE A 192 -1.26 8.65 -6.54
C PHE A 192 -0.61 9.75 -5.70
N LYS A 193 -1.40 10.40 -4.85
CA LYS A 193 -0.97 11.57 -4.06
C LYS A 193 -0.82 11.22 -2.58
N LEU A 194 0.25 11.71 -1.97
CA LEU A 194 0.38 11.75 -0.51
C LEU A 194 -0.36 12.98 0.01
N LYS A 195 -1.60 12.80 0.43
CA LYS A 195 -2.47 13.86 0.93
C LYS A 195 -3.53 13.32 1.86
N ASP A 196 -3.66 13.92 3.05
CA ASP A 196 -4.85 13.71 3.89
C ASP A 196 -6.02 14.53 3.33
N THR A 197 -7.00 13.82 2.83
CA THR A 197 -8.20 14.41 2.20
C THR A 197 -9.36 14.54 3.17
N ALA A 198 -9.29 13.96 4.37
CA ALA A 198 -10.36 14.01 5.35
C ALA A 198 -10.66 15.44 5.83
N GLU A 199 -9.62 16.27 5.98
CA GLU A 199 -9.79 17.69 6.32
C GLU A 199 -10.38 18.48 5.16
N LEU A 200 -9.92 18.22 3.93
CA LEU A 200 -10.46 18.85 2.72
C LEU A 200 -11.96 18.56 2.55
N ALA A 201 -12.39 17.33 2.87
CA ALA A 201 -13.81 16.96 2.83
C ALA A 201 -14.63 17.72 3.87
N LYS A 202 -14.11 17.91 5.10
CA LYS A 202 -14.78 18.70 6.15
C LYS A 202 -14.91 20.18 5.80
N GLU A 203 -13.91 20.71 5.07
CA GLU A 203 -13.88 22.10 4.64
C GLU A 203 -14.57 22.35 3.29
N GLU A 204 -15.23 21.33 2.72
CA GLU A 204 -15.89 21.39 1.40
C GLU A 204 -14.92 21.74 0.24
N LYS A 205 -13.64 21.49 0.42
CA LYS A 205 -12.57 21.80 -0.56
C LYS A 205 -12.13 20.59 -1.40
N LEU A 206 -12.70 19.41 -1.14
CA LEU A 206 -12.25 18.16 -1.76
C LEU A 206 -12.41 18.20 -3.28
N SER A 207 -13.55 18.65 -3.80
CA SER A 207 -13.81 18.71 -5.25
C SER A 207 -12.82 19.61 -5.98
N ALA A 208 -12.56 20.80 -5.44
CA ALA A 208 -11.58 21.72 -6.02
C ALA A 208 -10.15 21.14 -5.97
N TRP A 209 -9.82 20.41 -4.92
CA TRP A 209 -8.52 19.73 -4.82
C TRP A 209 -8.40 18.60 -5.85
N VAL A 210 -9.45 17.80 -6.05
CA VAL A 210 -9.49 16.72 -7.06
C VAL A 210 -9.27 17.30 -8.46
N GLU A 211 -10.00 18.34 -8.82
CA GLU A 211 -9.86 19.05 -10.10
C GLU A 211 -8.43 19.56 -10.32
N ASN A 212 -7.86 20.22 -9.32
CA ASN A 212 -6.49 20.75 -9.42
C ASN A 212 -5.41 19.65 -9.44
N SER A 213 -5.66 18.50 -8.82
CA SER A 213 -4.66 17.44 -8.67
C SER A 213 -4.70 16.41 -9.78
N PHE A 214 -5.87 16.18 -10.36
CA PHE A 214 -6.13 15.11 -11.32
C PHE A 214 -6.84 15.56 -12.60
N GLY A 215 -7.42 16.80 -12.64
CA GLY A 215 -8.27 17.25 -13.75
C GLY A 215 -7.66 17.14 -15.14
N GLU A 216 -6.33 17.32 -15.26
CA GLU A 216 -5.63 17.12 -16.55
C GLU A 216 -5.40 15.63 -16.90
N MET A 217 -5.62 14.73 -15.94
CA MET A 217 -5.39 13.28 -16.08
C MET A 217 -6.69 12.47 -16.17
N LEU A 218 -7.82 13.06 -15.79
CA LEU A 218 -9.18 12.50 -15.86
C LEU A 218 -9.81 12.80 -17.22
#